data_e27b47d8943827f7333d2a992dfa8135
#
_entry.id   e27b47d8943827f7333d2a992dfa8135
#
_cell.length_a   1.000
_cell.length_b   1.000
_cell.length_c   1.000
_cell.angle_alpha   90.00
_cell.angle_beta   90.00
_cell.angle_gamma   90.00
#
_symmetry.space_group_name_H-M   'P 1'
#
loop_
_entity.id
_entity.type
_entity.pdbx_description
1 polymer ?
#
loop_
_entity_poly.entity_id
_entity_poly.type
_entity_poly.pdbx_seq_one_letter_code
_entity_poly.pdbx_strand_id
1 'polypeptide(L)'
;MGFRSFLHRLTAPKFQRYVHGDQSLKMVFVINHELKMGKGKIAAQVGHAAVKATLKSGEARPELLDAWLSTGQKKICVKADDARLIEQIEQEAKQHNVLSSKIHDAGHTQIPAGSLTVLALGPDENEKLDALTGELKLF
;
A
#
# COMPACT_ATOMS: atom_id res chain seq x y z
N MET A 1 4.51 14.40 12.99
CA MET A 1 3.48 14.65 11.96
C MET A 1 3.99 15.73 11.01
N GLY A 2 3.99 15.48 9.70
CA GLY A 2 4.47 16.45 8.73
C GLY A 2 3.50 17.62 8.56
N PHE A 3 4.03 18.79 8.12
CA PHE A 3 3.27 20.01 7.84
C PHE A 3 2.08 19.78 6.89
N ARG A 4 2.22 18.90 5.90
CA ARG A 4 1.16 18.52 4.97
C ARG A 4 0.00 17.76 5.66
N SER A 5 0.33 16.89 6.62
CA SER A 5 -0.68 16.19 7.43
C SER A 5 -1.44 17.16 8.32
N PHE A 6 -0.74 18.16 8.86
CA PHE A 6 -1.34 19.23 9.65
C PHE A 6 -2.27 20.12 8.79
N LEU A 7 -1.81 20.55 7.60
CA LEU A 7 -2.64 21.31 6.66
C LEU A 7 -3.83 20.50 6.17
N HIS A 8 -3.64 19.21 5.88
CA HIS A 8 -4.74 18.33 5.47
C HIS A 8 -5.80 18.22 6.57
N ARG A 9 -5.40 18.15 7.83
CA ARG A 9 -6.33 18.14 8.98
C ARG A 9 -7.08 19.46 9.15
N LEU A 10 -6.47 20.59 8.79
CA LEU A 10 -7.08 21.91 8.87
C LEU A 10 -8.00 22.23 7.69
N THR A 11 -7.66 21.75 6.51
CA THR A 11 -8.31 22.14 5.26
C THR A 11 -9.18 21.04 4.65
N ALA A 12 -8.98 19.78 5.06
CA ALA A 12 -9.84 18.71 4.59
C ALA A 12 -11.28 18.95 5.05
N PRO A 13 -12.27 18.78 4.17
CA PRO A 13 -13.65 18.79 4.60
C PRO A 13 -13.79 17.80 5.77
N LYS A 14 -14.41 18.23 6.85
CA LYS A 14 -14.78 17.32 7.94
C LYS A 14 -15.85 16.37 7.42
N PHE A 15 -15.43 15.38 6.66
CA PHE A 15 -16.31 14.27 6.34
C PHE A 15 -16.62 13.56 7.67
N GLN A 16 -17.82 13.79 8.14
CA GLN A 16 -18.33 12.99 9.25
C GLN A 16 -18.35 11.54 8.79
N ARG A 17 -17.54 10.76 9.47
CA ARG A 17 -17.69 9.31 9.61
C ARG A 17 -16.95 8.43 8.61
N TYR A 18 -15.69 8.18 8.88
CA TYR A 18 -15.33 6.81 9.15
C TYR A 18 -15.32 6.61 10.68
N VAL A 19 -16.48 6.75 11.29
CA VAL A 19 -16.68 6.36 12.67
C VAL A 19 -17.35 5.00 12.68
N HIS A 20 -16.60 3.99 12.29
CA HIS A 20 -16.81 2.68 12.87
C HIS A 20 -15.64 2.50 13.84
N GLY A 21 -15.88 2.82 15.10
CA GLY A 21 -14.97 2.49 16.16
C GLY A 21 -14.49 1.05 15.98
N ASP A 22 -13.22 0.78 16.21
CA ASP A 22 -12.50 -0.47 16.13
C ASP A 22 -12.09 -1.02 14.77
N GLN A 23 -12.43 -0.42 13.64
CA GLN A 23 -11.85 -0.86 12.37
C GLN A 23 -10.44 -0.30 12.23
N SER A 24 -9.43 -1.15 12.51
CA SER A 24 -8.07 -0.75 12.25
C SER A 24 -7.81 -0.74 10.74
N LEU A 25 -7.11 0.29 10.30
CA LEU A 25 -6.72 0.51 8.90
C LEU A 25 -5.26 0.17 8.73
N LYS A 26 -4.90 -0.34 7.56
CA LYS A 26 -3.50 -0.61 7.22
C LYS A 26 -3.23 -0.39 5.73
N MET A 27 -1.97 -0.34 5.39
CA MET A 27 -1.45 -0.46 4.03
C MET A 27 -0.58 -1.71 3.96
N VAL A 28 -0.76 -2.53 2.94
CA VAL A 28 0.03 -3.75 2.75
C VAL A 28 0.91 -3.60 1.53
N PHE A 29 2.17 -4.01 1.66
CA PHE A 29 3.14 -4.08 0.57
C PHE A 29 3.43 -5.53 0.25
N VAL A 30 3.09 -5.94 -0.96
CA VAL A 30 3.35 -7.28 -1.47
C VAL A 30 4.65 -7.21 -2.27
N ILE A 31 5.69 -7.84 -1.76
CA ILE A 31 7.05 -7.75 -2.31
C ILE A 31 7.35 -8.98 -3.15
N ASN A 32 7.85 -8.76 -4.36
CA ASN A 32 8.26 -9.83 -5.26
C ASN A 32 9.54 -10.52 -4.74
N HIS A 33 9.36 -11.69 -4.13
CA HIS A 33 10.45 -12.44 -3.52
C HIS A 33 11.38 -13.11 -4.54
N GLU A 34 10.87 -13.42 -5.73
CA GLU A 34 11.68 -14.01 -6.82
C GLU A 34 12.89 -13.15 -7.18
N LEU A 35 12.76 -11.84 -7.11
CA LEU A 35 13.84 -10.91 -7.48
C LEU A 35 15.01 -10.90 -6.51
N LYS A 36 14.86 -11.45 -5.30
CA LYS A 36 15.90 -11.50 -4.26
C LYS A 36 16.62 -10.17 -4.04
N MET A 37 15.84 -9.10 -4.02
CA MET A 37 16.39 -7.76 -3.83
C MET A 37 17.07 -7.62 -2.47
N GLY A 38 18.17 -6.85 -2.43
CA GLY A 38 18.82 -6.48 -1.18
C GLY A 38 17.95 -5.58 -0.30
N LYS A 39 18.24 -5.53 0.98
CA LYS A 39 17.46 -4.78 1.99
C LYS A 39 17.25 -3.31 1.64
N GLY A 40 18.30 -2.62 1.18
CA GLY A 40 18.22 -1.22 0.77
C GLY A 40 17.31 -1.01 -0.43
N LYS A 41 17.38 -1.89 -1.41
CA LYS A 41 16.50 -1.87 -2.58
C LYS A 41 15.05 -2.10 -2.19
N ILE A 42 14.77 -3.09 -1.35
CA ILE A 42 13.41 -3.36 -0.85
C ILE A 42 12.86 -2.12 -0.13
N ALA A 43 13.64 -1.53 0.77
CA ALA A 43 13.23 -0.33 1.50
C ALA A 43 12.88 0.82 0.54
N ALA A 44 13.70 1.07 -0.48
CA ALA A 44 13.44 2.11 -1.47
C ALA A 44 12.17 1.82 -2.31
N GLN A 45 11.99 0.58 -2.76
CA GLN A 45 10.81 0.19 -3.55
C GLN A 45 9.52 0.26 -2.73
N VAL A 46 9.56 -0.16 -1.46
CA VAL A 46 8.43 0.00 -0.53
C VAL A 46 8.14 1.48 -0.27
N GLY A 47 9.17 2.30 -0.12
CA GLY A 47 9.03 3.76 -0.01
C GLY A 47 8.32 4.37 -1.22
N HIS A 48 8.71 3.98 -2.43
CA HIS A 48 8.03 4.41 -3.67
C HIS A 48 6.56 3.97 -3.69
N ALA A 49 6.29 2.74 -3.30
CA ALA A 49 4.94 2.20 -3.24
C ALA A 49 4.06 2.95 -2.22
N ALA A 50 4.61 3.27 -1.05
CA ALA A 50 3.90 4.01 -0.01
C ALA A 50 3.51 5.42 -0.48
N VAL A 51 4.43 6.13 -1.13
CA VAL A 51 4.16 7.47 -1.68
C VAL A 51 3.10 7.39 -2.79
N LYS A 52 3.25 6.48 -3.73
CA LYS A 52 2.29 6.31 -4.84
C LYS A 52 0.89 5.97 -4.32
N ALA A 53 0.78 5.02 -3.39
CA ALA A 53 -0.50 4.63 -2.80
C ALA A 53 -1.15 5.77 -2.01
N THR A 54 -0.37 6.54 -1.28
CA THR A 54 -0.85 7.70 -0.51
C THR A 54 -1.41 8.78 -1.44
N LEU A 55 -0.70 9.11 -2.52
CA LEU A 55 -1.17 10.10 -3.51
C LEU A 55 -2.45 9.62 -4.20
N LYS A 56 -2.49 8.37 -4.63
CA LYS A 56 -3.68 7.77 -5.26
C LYS A 56 -4.88 7.76 -4.31
N SER A 57 -4.67 7.39 -3.06
CA SER A 57 -5.73 7.37 -2.04
C SER A 57 -6.25 8.79 -1.74
N GLY A 58 -5.37 9.78 -1.75
CA GLY A 58 -5.74 11.18 -1.56
C GLY A 58 -6.69 11.71 -2.64
N GLU A 59 -6.56 11.21 -3.86
CA GLU A 59 -7.44 11.56 -4.97
C GLU A 59 -8.75 10.76 -4.95
N ALA A 60 -8.66 9.45 -4.72
CA ALA A 60 -9.77 8.53 -4.88
C ALA A 60 -10.62 8.32 -3.61
N ARG A 61 -9.97 8.35 -2.43
CA ARG A 61 -10.61 8.05 -1.12
C ARG A 61 -10.00 8.89 0.00
N PRO A 62 -10.18 10.22 -0.04
CA PRO A 62 -9.54 11.13 0.90
C PRO A 62 -9.93 10.87 2.36
N GLU A 63 -11.16 10.44 2.64
CA GLU A 63 -11.61 10.15 4.01
C GLU A 63 -10.88 8.94 4.60
N LEU A 64 -10.71 7.90 3.79
CA LEU A 64 -10.02 6.68 4.20
C LEU A 64 -8.53 6.95 4.43
N LEU A 65 -7.92 7.76 3.58
CA LEU A 65 -6.56 8.22 3.76
C LEU A 65 -6.40 9.03 5.04
N ASP A 66 -7.29 9.98 5.31
CA ASP A 66 -7.23 10.81 6.52
C ASP A 66 -7.38 9.96 7.79
N ALA A 67 -8.31 9.02 7.78
CA ALA A 67 -8.50 8.07 8.87
C ALA A 67 -7.22 7.25 9.13
N TRP A 68 -6.60 6.70 8.09
CA TRP A 68 -5.37 5.94 8.22
C TRP A 68 -4.19 6.80 8.72
N LEU A 69 -4.04 8.01 8.18
CA LEU A 69 -3.01 8.96 8.62
C LEU A 69 -3.16 9.32 10.11
N SER A 70 -4.40 9.39 10.59
CA SER A 70 -4.72 9.78 11.97
C SER A 70 -4.62 8.62 12.97
N THR A 71 -4.62 7.37 12.50
CA THR A 71 -4.67 6.17 13.36
C THR A 71 -3.37 5.36 13.38
N GLY A 72 -2.24 6.01 13.13
CA GLY A 72 -0.92 5.43 13.28
C GLY A 72 -0.28 4.91 12.01
N GLN A 73 -0.95 5.01 10.85
CA GLN A 73 -0.37 4.70 9.54
C GLN A 73 0.25 3.29 9.45
N LYS A 74 -0.46 2.30 9.98
CA LYS A 74 0.03 0.91 10.02
C LYS A 74 0.39 0.41 8.62
N LYS A 75 1.56 -0.21 8.52
CA LYS A 75 2.12 -0.78 7.30
C LYS A 75 2.59 -2.21 7.56
N ILE A 76 2.29 -3.11 6.64
CA ILE A 76 2.70 -4.52 6.70
C ILE A 76 3.37 -4.88 5.38
N CYS A 77 4.51 -5.56 5.46
CA CYS A 77 5.21 -6.12 4.31
C CYS A 77 5.06 -7.64 4.28
N VAL A 78 4.65 -8.17 3.13
CA VAL A 78 4.48 -9.60 2.90
C VAL A 78 5.21 -10.03 1.62
N LYS A 79 5.50 -11.33 1.49
CA LYS A 79 6.19 -11.91 0.34
C LYS A 79 5.18 -12.52 -0.63
N ALA A 80 5.33 -12.22 -1.91
CA ALA A 80 4.76 -13.02 -2.98
C ALA A 80 5.87 -13.81 -3.68
N ASP A 81 5.59 -15.02 -4.10
CA ASP A 81 6.59 -15.88 -4.72
C ASP A 81 7.12 -15.34 -6.04
N ASP A 82 6.26 -14.70 -6.84
CA ASP A 82 6.59 -14.16 -8.14
C ASP A 82 5.67 -13.00 -8.57
N ALA A 83 5.98 -12.39 -9.70
CA ALA A 83 5.18 -11.31 -10.28
C ALA A 83 3.76 -11.75 -10.66
N ARG A 84 3.59 -13.01 -11.07
CA ARG A 84 2.28 -13.56 -11.45
C ARG A 84 1.30 -13.57 -10.29
N LEU A 85 1.77 -13.98 -9.11
CA LEU A 85 0.95 -13.92 -7.90
C LEU A 85 0.57 -12.48 -7.53
N ILE A 86 1.51 -11.55 -7.68
CA ILE A 86 1.24 -10.12 -7.43
C ILE A 86 0.15 -9.58 -8.37
N GLU A 87 0.19 -9.91 -9.64
CA GLU A 87 -0.82 -9.49 -10.61
C GLU A 87 -2.20 -10.12 -10.33
N GLN A 88 -2.21 -11.36 -9.88
CA GLN A 88 -3.44 -12.02 -9.44
C GLN A 88 -4.06 -11.29 -8.23
N ILE A 89 -3.26 -10.97 -7.23
CA ILE A 89 -3.71 -10.20 -6.06
C ILE A 89 -4.23 -8.82 -6.47
N GLU A 90 -3.58 -8.15 -7.43
CA GLU A 90 -4.07 -6.88 -7.96
C GLU A 90 -5.46 -7.00 -8.59
N GLN A 91 -5.70 -8.04 -9.38
CA GLN A 91 -7.01 -8.28 -9.98
C GLN A 91 -8.09 -8.52 -8.91
N GLU A 92 -7.78 -9.32 -7.90
CA GLU A 92 -8.67 -9.54 -6.77
C GLU A 92 -8.94 -8.25 -5.99
N ALA A 93 -7.91 -7.43 -5.78
CA ALA A 93 -8.06 -6.13 -5.12
C ALA A 93 -9.04 -5.22 -5.88
N LYS A 94 -8.96 -5.17 -7.20
CA LYS A 94 -9.89 -4.41 -8.04
C LYS A 94 -11.33 -4.91 -7.88
N GLN A 95 -11.54 -6.22 -7.83
CA GLN A 95 -12.88 -6.83 -7.63
C GLN A 95 -13.46 -6.47 -6.26
N HIS A 96 -12.63 -6.28 -5.25
CA HIS A 96 -13.03 -5.91 -3.89
C HIS A 96 -12.96 -4.40 -3.61
N ASN A 97 -12.80 -3.57 -4.64
CA ASN A 97 -12.69 -2.12 -4.51
C ASN A 97 -11.56 -1.64 -3.58
N VAL A 98 -10.47 -2.38 -3.52
CA VAL A 98 -9.25 -1.98 -2.82
C VAL A 98 -8.32 -1.27 -3.80
N LEU A 99 -7.84 -0.08 -3.44
CA LEU A 99 -6.86 0.64 -4.26
C LEU A 99 -5.53 -0.11 -4.28
N SER A 100 -4.94 -0.19 -5.44
CA SER A 100 -3.63 -0.84 -5.65
C SER A 100 -2.68 0.07 -6.43
N SER A 101 -1.39 -0.05 -6.14
CA SER A 101 -0.33 0.72 -6.81
C SER A 101 0.89 -0.17 -7.05
N LYS A 102 1.20 -0.43 -8.31
CA LYS A 102 2.38 -1.22 -8.71
C LYS A 102 3.62 -0.34 -8.85
N ILE A 103 4.76 -0.87 -8.45
CA ILE A 103 6.07 -0.29 -8.66
C ILE A 103 6.91 -1.22 -9.53
N HIS A 104 7.48 -0.66 -10.59
CA HIS A 104 8.41 -1.34 -11.48
C HIS A 104 9.80 -0.73 -11.31
N ASP A 105 10.83 -1.54 -11.48
CA ASP A 105 12.20 -1.06 -11.42
C ASP A 105 12.51 -0.10 -12.57
N ALA A 106 13.21 1.00 -12.26
CA ALA A 106 13.56 2.01 -13.26
C ALA A 106 14.75 1.62 -14.18
N GLY A 107 15.40 0.47 -13.95
CA GLY A 107 16.48 -0.03 -14.77
C GLY A 107 17.88 0.42 -14.37
N HIS A 108 18.05 1.03 -13.20
CA HIS A 108 19.34 1.48 -12.66
C HIS A 108 19.94 0.52 -11.64
N THR A 109 19.50 -0.73 -11.62
CA THR A 109 19.85 -1.72 -10.60
C THR A 109 20.25 -3.06 -11.19
N GLN A 110 20.62 -4.03 -10.34
CA GLN A 110 21.04 -5.37 -10.74
C GLN A 110 19.89 -6.26 -11.26
N ILE A 111 18.63 -5.86 -11.05
CA ILE A 111 17.47 -6.59 -11.58
C ILE A 111 17.07 -6.03 -12.95
N PRO A 112 16.40 -6.83 -13.81
CA PRO A 112 15.96 -6.36 -15.12
C PRO A 112 15.07 -5.12 -15.03
N ALA A 113 15.30 -4.16 -15.94
CA ALA A 113 14.46 -2.96 -16.05
C ALA A 113 13.00 -3.33 -16.27
N GLY A 114 12.09 -2.63 -15.58
CA GLY A 114 10.67 -2.87 -15.67
C GLY A 114 10.15 -4.04 -14.83
N SER A 115 11.01 -4.73 -14.05
CA SER A 115 10.57 -5.79 -13.15
C SER A 115 9.56 -5.25 -12.14
N LEU A 116 8.46 -5.97 -11.95
CA LEU A 116 7.47 -5.67 -10.91
C LEU A 116 8.04 -6.00 -9.53
N THR A 117 8.29 -4.98 -8.73
CA THR A 117 9.00 -5.13 -7.44
C THR A 117 8.06 -5.18 -6.25
N VAL A 118 7.08 -4.28 -6.20
CA VAL A 118 6.15 -4.14 -5.07
C VAL A 118 4.77 -3.76 -5.57
N LEU A 119 3.76 -4.32 -4.94
CA LEU A 119 2.37 -3.88 -5.03
C LEU A 119 1.96 -3.30 -3.67
N ALA A 120 1.54 -2.05 -3.62
CA ALA A 120 0.87 -1.49 -2.46
C ALA A 120 -0.63 -1.68 -2.56
N LEU A 121 -1.26 -2.09 -1.47
CA LEU A 121 -2.70 -2.23 -1.30
C LEU A 121 -3.19 -1.30 -0.20
N GLY A 122 -4.21 -0.54 -0.48
CA GLY A 122 -4.82 0.38 0.47
C GLY A 122 -4.22 1.80 0.45
N PRO A 123 -4.35 2.54 1.57
CA PRO A 123 -4.86 2.08 2.87
C PRO A 123 -6.33 1.65 2.84
N ASP A 124 -6.68 0.64 3.60
CA ASP A 124 -8.04 0.12 3.71
C ASP A 124 -8.23 -0.67 5.03
N GLU A 125 -9.43 -1.18 5.25
CA GLU A 125 -9.78 -1.95 6.43
C GLU A 125 -8.95 -3.24 6.50
N ASN A 126 -8.53 -3.60 7.72
CA ASN A 126 -7.73 -4.82 7.93
C ASN A 126 -8.37 -6.07 7.33
N GLU A 127 -9.68 -6.25 7.52
CA GLU A 127 -10.39 -7.44 7.04
C GLU A 127 -10.36 -7.56 5.53
N LYS A 128 -10.52 -6.45 4.80
CA LYS A 128 -10.42 -6.45 3.33
C LYS A 128 -9.03 -6.83 2.85
N LEU A 129 -8.00 -6.27 3.49
CA LEU A 129 -6.62 -6.56 3.12
C LEU A 129 -6.19 -7.96 3.54
N ASP A 130 -6.68 -8.47 4.67
CA ASP A 130 -6.44 -9.85 5.10
C ASP A 130 -7.08 -10.87 4.15
N ALA A 131 -8.23 -10.58 3.59
CA ALA A 131 -8.85 -11.44 2.57
C ALA A 131 -7.97 -11.59 1.32
N LEU A 132 -7.18 -10.55 0.98
CA LEU A 132 -6.29 -10.56 -0.19
C LEU A 132 -4.90 -11.13 0.11
N THR A 133 -4.38 -10.92 1.31
CA THR A 133 -2.95 -11.14 1.61
C THR A 133 -2.70 -11.93 2.90
N GLY A 134 -3.76 -12.34 3.61
CA GLY A 134 -3.63 -12.97 4.93
C GLY A 134 -2.87 -14.29 4.94
N GLU A 135 -2.82 -15.01 3.83
CA GLU A 135 -2.09 -16.26 3.68
C GLU A 135 -0.60 -16.07 3.32
N LEU A 136 -0.21 -14.85 2.95
CA LEU A 136 1.17 -14.55 2.59
C LEU A 136 2.03 -14.40 3.86
N LYS A 137 3.25 -14.91 3.78
CA LYS A 137 4.23 -14.78 4.86
C LYS A 137 4.71 -13.34 4.99
N LEU A 138 4.94 -12.91 6.22
CA LEU A 138 5.62 -11.64 6.48
C LEU A 138 7.02 -11.64 5.85
N PHE A 139 7.42 -10.47 5.41
CA PHE A 139 8.75 -10.28 4.83
C PHE A 139 9.81 -10.17 5.92
#